data_c48ab2644e0309566303653ca5171018
#
_entry.id   c48ab2644e0309566303653ca5171018
#
_cell.length_a   1.000
_cell.length_b   1.000
_cell.length_c   1.000
_cell.angle_alpha   90.00
_cell.angle_beta   90.00
_cell.angle_gamma   90.00
#
_symmetry.space_group_name_H-M   'P 1'
#
loop_
_entity.id
_entity.type
_entity.pdbx_description
1 polymer ?
#
loop_
_entity_poly.entity_id
_entity_poly.type
_entity_poly.pdbx_seq_one_letter_code
_entity_poly.pdbx_strand_id
1 'polypeptide(L)'
;MRRPGARIQAALCALLLSGCATIVHNEPVNRPLATSVGDLIHNDRDPPGDGEDLYVGLAFSGGGMRAAAFAFGVLSEFDRTQIGPKVAAIRLIDRVDFLSGVSGGAVTAAYFGLKGRAALSDFRERFLMRNAEESLSTTVTPISVVRAYEGGINDAQHFPRWLDDNLFHGATFRELGPEHRPRVWINASDIYNRTPFVFSSETFGAICSDLASYPIASAVAASAAMPVIFAPVVLQTFSDGCTAKIPDWIERARNDASTSPMLKGFADAITRYRDGSEPYIKLLDGGLVDNYGLAGFTIARLSATAPYAPLTAKQATKIRRVLFLVIDGGVGPSGAWIAAADGPTAPEIVMAAANTAIDSSVRASYTAFDRTMSEWRDALVRWRCGLSMSDRRKYGVSDAWSCRDLKFFVGRVNFDQLGRQRANELSSIPTRFKMAPETVELVIEAGRDAVRTNPTFQAFLASP
;
A
#
# COMPACT_ATOMS: atom_id res chain seq x y z
N MET A 1 -15.15 -24.22 -63.36
CA MET A 1 -15.87 -23.89 -62.10
C MET A 1 -14.86 -23.66 -60.94
N ARG A 2 -14.58 -22.42 -60.63
CA ARG A 2 -13.63 -22.06 -59.52
C ARG A 2 -14.38 -22.04 -58.18
N ARG A 3 -13.95 -22.83 -57.22
CA ARG A 3 -14.59 -23.02 -55.90
C ARG A 3 -14.58 -21.68 -55.12
N PRO A 4 -15.71 -21.12 -54.70
CA PRO A 4 -15.77 -19.87 -53.95
C PRO A 4 -15.22 -19.96 -52.51
N GLY A 5 -15.09 -21.17 -51.96
CA GLY A 5 -14.62 -21.38 -50.57
C GLY A 5 -13.17 -21.01 -50.29
N ALA A 6 -12.26 -21.12 -51.28
CA ALA A 6 -10.85 -20.79 -51.08
C ALA A 6 -10.58 -19.28 -50.90
N ARG A 7 -11.43 -18.42 -51.47
CA ARG A 7 -11.31 -16.95 -51.33
C ARG A 7 -11.84 -16.46 -49.99
N ILE A 8 -12.84 -17.12 -49.42
CA ILE A 8 -13.40 -16.81 -48.09
C ILE A 8 -12.42 -17.28 -47.00
N GLN A 9 -11.80 -18.46 -47.15
CA GLN A 9 -10.77 -18.92 -46.24
C GLN A 9 -9.50 -18.06 -46.26
N ALA A 10 -9.05 -17.63 -47.44
CA ALA A 10 -7.91 -16.71 -47.55
C ALA A 10 -8.21 -15.32 -46.97
N ALA A 11 -9.44 -14.81 -47.11
CA ALA A 11 -9.87 -13.55 -46.51
C ALA A 11 -10.00 -13.66 -44.96
N LEU A 12 -10.47 -14.81 -44.42
CA LEU A 12 -10.51 -15.05 -43.00
C LEU A 12 -9.09 -15.21 -42.39
N CYS A 13 -8.19 -15.91 -43.11
CA CYS A 13 -6.79 -16.00 -42.71
C CYS A 13 -6.06 -14.65 -42.79
N ALA A 14 -6.34 -13.82 -43.80
CA ALA A 14 -5.77 -12.48 -43.94
C ALA A 14 -6.31 -11.52 -42.87
N LEU A 15 -7.57 -11.64 -42.44
CA LEU A 15 -8.16 -10.91 -41.33
C LEU A 15 -7.60 -11.37 -39.98
N LEU A 16 -7.23 -12.63 -39.84
CA LEU A 16 -6.56 -13.17 -38.64
C LEU A 16 -5.07 -12.78 -38.59
N LEU A 17 -4.44 -12.54 -39.74
CA LEU A 17 -3.02 -12.11 -39.83
C LEU A 17 -2.84 -10.59 -39.78
N SER A 18 -3.84 -9.80 -40.13
CA SER A 18 -3.82 -8.34 -39.96
C SER A 18 -4.22 -7.85 -38.59
N GLY A 19 -4.74 -8.73 -37.73
CA GLY A 19 -4.77 -8.57 -36.28
C GLY A 19 -3.43 -8.98 -35.65
N CYS A 20 -2.31 -8.48 -36.17
CA CYS A 20 -1.09 -8.38 -35.36
C CYS A 20 -1.52 -7.52 -34.19
N ALA A 21 -1.93 -8.21 -33.12
CA ALA A 21 -2.12 -7.64 -31.83
C ALA A 21 -0.91 -6.73 -31.60
N THR A 22 -1.14 -5.47 -31.42
CA THR A 22 -0.15 -4.61 -30.81
C THR A 22 0.12 -5.28 -29.48
N ILE A 23 1.22 -6.06 -29.41
CA ILE A 23 1.75 -6.57 -28.15
C ILE A 23 1.77 -5.35 -27.26
N VAL A 24 1.03 -5.38 -26.19
CA VAL A 24 0.99 -4.27 -25.23
C VAL A 24 2.39 -4.23 -24.64
N HIS A 25 3.27 -3.44 -25.21
CA HIS A 25 4.59 -3.19 -24.65
C HIS A 25 4.40 -2.35 -23.40
N ASN A 26 4.45 -3.00 -22.26
CA ASN A 26 4.54 -2.34 -20.96
C ASN A 26 6.00 -1.89 -20.77
N GLU A 27 6.33 -0.75 -21.33
CA GLU A 27 7.67 -0.19 -21.17
C GLU A 27 7.87 0.27 -19.71
N PRO A 28 9.03 -0.09 -19.09
CA PRO A 28 9.35 0.40 -17.77
C PRO A 28 9.46 1.92 -17.75
N VAL A 29 8.79 2.56 -16.78
CA VAL A 29 8.84 4.03 -16.63
C VAL A 29 9.89 4.48 -15.60
N ASN A 30 10.48 3.54 -14.87
CA ASN A 30 11.54 3.84 -13.91
C ASN A 30 12.88 4.09 -14.61
N ARG A 31 13.72 4.86 -13.94
CA ARG A 31 15.02 5.32 -14.47
C ARG A 31 16.17 4.82 -13.61
N PRO A 32 17.38 4.62 -14.19
CA PRO A 32 18.52 4.21 -13.40
C PRO A 32 18.89 5.28 -12.36
N LEU A 33 19.39 4.83 -11.22
CA LEU A 33 19.92 5.70 -10.18
C LEU A 33 21.19 6.37 -10.71
N ALA A 34 21.27 7.70 -10.63
CA ALA A 34 22.48 8.42 -11.00
C ALA A 34 23.64 8.05 -10.04
N THR A 35 24.82 7.80 -10.58
CA THR A 35 26.02 7.28 -9.88
C THR A 35 26.50 8.15 -8.70
N SER A 36 26.00 9.37 -8.55
CA SER A 36 26.43 10.31 -7.51
C SER A 36 25.60 10.26 -6.22
N VAL A 37 24.61 9.36 -6.11
CA VAL A 37 23.66 9.37 -4.99
C VAL A 37 23.89 8.17 -4.07
N GLY A 38 25.11 8.10 -3.47
CA GLY A 38 25.44 7.08 -2.46
C GLY A 38 24.66 7.19 -1.14
N ASP A 39 23.85 8.23 -0.96
CA ASP A 39 23.22 8.55 0.33
C ASP A 39 21.71 8.32 0.38
N LEU A 40 21.04 7.94 -0.72
CA LEU A 40 19.58 7.79 -0.74
C LEU A 40 19.04 6.62 0.10
N ILE A 41 19.88 5.61 0.37
CA ILE A 41 19.48 4.46 1.22
C ILE A 41 19.36 4.84 2.70
N HIS A 42 19.91 5.99 3.10
CA HIS A 42 19.93 6.43 4.50
C HIS A 42 18.80 7.38 4.88
N ASN A 43 18.05 7.91 3.92
CA ASN A 43 17.04 8.95 4.15
C ASN A 43 15.68 8.44 4.64
N ASP A 44 15.48 7.11 4.77
CA ASP A 44 14.30 6.56 5.44
C ASP A 44 14.36 6.69 6.98
N ARG A 45 15.41 7.32 7.53
CA ARG A 45 15.72 7.19 8.95
C ARG A 45 15.11 8.20 9.88
N ASP A 46 14.74 9.38 9.45
CA ASP A 46 14.23 10.38 10.39
C ASP A 46 13.09 11.22 9.82
N PRO A 47 11.85 11.00 10.28
CA PRO A 47 10.88 12.07 10.16
C PRO A 47 11.32 13.23 11.08
N PRO A 48 11.31 14.47 10.62
CA PRO A 48 11.55 15.62 11.47
C PRO A 48 10.45 15.68 12.56
N GLY A 49 10.83 15.69 13.82
CA GLY A 49 9.90 15.63 14.94
C GLY A 49 10.61 15.33 16.25
N ASP A 50 11.73 16.02 16.46
CA ASP A 50 12.57 15.92 17.66
C ASP A 50 11.86 16.43 18.92
N GLY A 51 10.73 15.91 19.32
CA GLY A 51 10.08 16.37 20.52
C GLY A 51 8.73 15.76 20.80
N GLU A 52 8.24 14.94 19.90
CA GLU A 52 6.88 14.47 19.98
C GLU A 52 6.77 13.14 20.77
N ASP A 53 5.78 13.10 21.66
CA ASP A 53 5.48 11.95 22.50
C ASP A 53 4.49 10.97 21.86
N LEU A 54 4.02 11.28 20.62
CA LEU A 54 3.01 10.53 19.87
C LEU A 54 3.52 10.14 18.49
N TYR A 55 3.25 8.90 18.09
CA TYR A 55 3.39 8.41 16.71
C TYR A 55 2.07 7.88 16.20
N VAL A 56 1.63 8.35 15.04
CA VAL A 56 0.36 7.94 14.42
C VAL A 56 0.64 7.33 13.05
N GLY A 57 0.34 6.05 12.91
CA GLY A 57 0.40 5.30 11.65
C GLY A 57 -0.98 4.85 11.19
N LEU A 58 -1.25 4.96 9.91
CA LEU A 58 -2.47 4.46 9.27
C LEU A 58 -2.10 3.56 8.09
N ALA A 59 -2.80 2.43 7.97
CA ALA A 59 -2.68 1.55 6.82
C ALA A 59 -4.06 1.39 6.16
N PHE A 60 -4.16 1.71 4.87
CA PHE A 60 -5.40 1.70 4.10
C PHE A 60 -5.43 0.48 3.17
N SER A 61 -6.43 -0.38 3.37
CA SER A 61 -6.60 -1.60 2.59
C SER A 61 -6.94 -1.35 1.12
N GLY A 62 -6.73 -2.35 0.29
CA GLY A 62 -7.33 -2.43 -1.04
C GLY A 62 -8.86 -2.55 -0.98
N GLY A 63 -9.51 -2.36 -2.13
CA GLY A 63 -10.96 -2.44 -2.27
C GLY A 63 -11.57 -1.35 -3.16
N GLY A 64 -10.82 -0.80 -4.10
CA GLY A 64 -11.26 0.19 -5.08
C GLY A 64 -11.79 1.48 -4.45
N MET A 65 -12.80 2.07 -5.09
CA MET A 65 -13.44 3.33 -4.65
C MET A 65 -14.03 3.21 -3.23
N ARG A 66 -14.55 2.03 -2.86
CA ARG A 66 -15.12 1.79 -1.53
C ARG A 66 -14.06 1.97 -0.45
N ALA A 67 -12.88 1.32 -0.59
CA ALA A 67 -11.79 1.46 0.37
C ALA A 67 -11.25 2.90 0.42
N ALA A 68 -11.14 3.56 -0.74
CA ALA A 68 -10.73 4.96 -0.81
C ALA A 68 -11.71 5.89 -0.07
N ALA A 69 -13.02 5.72 -0.27
CA ALA A 69 -14.04 6.54 0.39
C ALA A 69 -14.11 6.27 1.90
N PHE A 70 -13.95 5.01 2.32
CA PHE A 70 -13.90 4.65 3.73
C PHE A 70 -12.69 5.27 4.44
N ALA A 71 -11.50 5.17 3.83
CA ALA A 71 -10.29 5.80 4.34
C ALA A 71 -10.41 7.33 4.41
N PHE A 72 -11.01 7.96 3.40
CA PHE A 72 -11.30 9.39 3.41
C PHE A 72 -12.26 9.78 4.55
N GLY A 73 -13.24 8.95 4.85
CA GLY A 73 -14.13 9.12 6.00
C GLY A 73 -13.37 9.11 7.33
N VAL A 74 -12.43 8.17 7.51
CA VAL A 74 -11.56 8.10 8.69
C VAL A 74 -10.68 9.35 8.81
N LEU A 75 -10.03 9.78 7.73
CA LEU A 75 -9.23 11.01 7.72
C LEU A 75 -10.09 12.26 8.05
N SER A 76 -11.33 12.29 7.57
CA SER A 76 -12.28 13.36 7.89
C SER A 76 -12.64 13.42 9.37
N GLU A 77 -12.71 12.27 10.06
CA GLU A 77 -12.94 12.24 11.50
C GLU A 77 -11.68 12.64 12.28
N PHE A 78 -10.50 12.27 11.78
CA PHE A 78 -9.20 12.72 12.35
C PHE A 78 -9.07 14.25 12.30
N ASP A 79 -9.58 14.90 11.24
CA ASP A 79 -9.60 16.38 11.13
C ASP A 79 -10.51 17.03 12.17
N ARG A 80 -11.58 16.35 12.59
CA ARG A 80 -12.52 16.82 13.62
C ARG A 80 -12.04 16.53 15.04
N THR A 81 -11.20 15.52 15.19
CA THR A 81 -10.70 15.06 16.49
C THR A 81 -9.55 15.96 16.96
N GLN A 82 -9.71 16.52 18.14
CA GLN A 82 -8.65 17.30 18.79
C GLN A 82 -7.99 16.49 19.90
N ILE A 83 -6.67 16.61 20.01
CA ILE A 83 -5.85 15.98 21.05
C ILE A 83 -4.97 17.02 21.74
N GLY A 84 -4.54 16.69 22.96
CA GLY A 84 -3.75 17.59 23.79
C GLY A 84 -4.57 18.45 24.75
N PRO A 85 -3.93 19.33 25.53
CA PRO A 85 -4.58 20.22 26.47
C PRO A 85 -5.51 21.20 25.74
N LYS A 86 -6.65 21.53 26.32
CA LYS A 86 -7.64 22.45 25.71
C LYS A 86 -7.06 23.76 25.19
N VAL A 87 -6.02 24.29 25.85
CA VAL A 87 -5.38 25.56 25.49
C VAL A 87 -4.41 25.42 24.31
N ALA A 88 -3.94 24.18 24.02
CA ALA A 88 -2.99 23.87 22.95
C ALA A 88 -3.45 22.64 22.15
N ALA A 89 -4.76 22.48 21.99
CA ALA A 89 -5.32 21.36 21.25
C ALA A 89 -4.96 21.44 19.77
N ILE A 90 -4.47 20.34 19.25
CA ILE A 90 -4.13 20.17 17.82
C ILE A 90 -5.05 19.13 17.19
N ARG A 91 -5.27 19.21 15.89
CA ARG A 91 -6.04 18.21 15.17
C ARG A 91 -5.23 16.92 15.04
N LEU A 92 -5.88 15.79 15.25
CA LEU A 92 -5.19 14.48 15.15
C LEU A 92 -4.66 14.23 13.73
N ILE A 93 -5.33 14.74 12.70
CA ILE A 93 -4.89 14.60 11.31
C ILE A 93 -3.51 15.22 11.06
N ASP A 94 -3.17 16.31 11.76
CA ASP A 94 -1.88 17.00 11.65
C ASP A 94 -0.74 16.22 12.35
N ARG A 95 -1.09 15.12 13.03
CA ARG A 95 -0.16 14.25 13.75
C ARG A 95 0.02 12.89 13.08
N VAL A 96 -0.50 12.72 11.87
CA VAL A 96 -0.27 11.49 11.10
C VAL A 96 1.19 11.49 10.61
N ASP A 97 1.96 10.51 11.08
CA ASP A 97 3.40 10.38 10.77
C ASP A 97 3.64 9.43 9.61
N PHE A 98 2.78 8.42 9.46
CA PHE A 98 2.98 7.35 8.50
C PHE A 98 1.66 6.92 7.85
N LEU A 99 1.71 6.72 6.55
CA LEU A 99 0.64 6.14 5.75
C LEU A 99 1.17 4.97 4.93
N SER A 100 0.41 3.89 4.92
CA SER A 100 0.60 2.80 3.99
C SER A 100 -0.69 2.57 3.22
N GLY A 101 -0.61 2.30 1.92
CA GLY A 101 -1.81 2.11 1.11
C GLY A 101 -1.68 1.01 0.07
N VAL A 102 -2.81 0.36 -0.22
CA VAL A 102 -2.95 -0.69 -1.22
C VAL A 102 -4.12 -0.36 -2.12
N SER A 103 -3.95 -0.47 -3.46
CA SER A 103 -5.04 -0.31 -4.43
C SER A 103 -5.85 0.99 -4.21
N GLY A 104 -7.16 0.93 -4.01
CA GLY A 104 -7.97 2.12 -3.68
C GLY A 104 -7.48 2.87 -2.44
N GLY A 105 -6.99 2.18 -1.41
CA GLY A 105 -6.36 2.81 -0.25
C GLY A 105 -5.06 3.53 -0.57
N ALA A 106 -4.30 3.06 -1.57
CA ALA A 106 -3.09 3.73 -2.04
C ALA A 106 -3.40 5.09 -2.70
N VAL A 107 -4.55 5.23 -3.39
CA VAL A 107 -4.98 6.51 -3.95
C VAL A 107 -5.17 7.53 -2.82
N THR A 108 -5.91 7.16 -1.77
CA THR A 108 -6.15 8.04 -0.61
C THR A 108 -4.86 8.35 0.15
N ALA A 109 -4.01 7.33 0.40
CA ALA A 109 -2.74 7.51 1.11
C ALA A 109 -1.80 8.45 0.35
N ALA A 110 -1.63 8.25 -0.97
CA ALA A 110 -0.76 9.04 -1.79
C ALA A 110 -1.25 10.48 -1.93
N TYR A 111 -2.56 10.69 -2.16
CA TYR A 111 -3.11 12.03 -2.31
C TYR A 111 -3.08 12.83 -1.01
N PHE A 112 -3.44 12.19 0.10
CA PHE A 112 -3.31 12.82 1.41
C PHE A 112 -1.84 13.07 1.77
N GLY A 113 -0.95 12.13 1.48
CA GLY A 113 0.48 12.32 1.65
C GLY A 113 1.01 13.54 0.90
N LEU A 114 0.58 13.74 -0.34
CA LEU A 114 1.01 14.85 -1.20
C LEU A 114 0.43 16.21 -0.76
N LYS A 115 -0.85 16.25 -0.36
CA LYS A 115 -1.60 17.48 -0.09
C LYS A 115 -1.77 17.79 1.40
N GLY A 116 -1.47 16.81 2.27
CA GLY A 116 -1.79 16.93 3.69
C GLY A 116 -3.29 17.16 3.91
N ARG A 117 -3.61 17.96 4.89
CA ARG A 117 -4.99 18.31 5.23
C ARG A 117 -5.78 18.94 4.07
N ALA A 118 -5.12 19.63 3.12
CA ALA A 118 -5.79 20.22 1.96
C ALA A 118 -6.46 19.16 1.07
N ALA A 119 -6.02 17.89 1.12
CA ALA A 119 -6.69 16.79 0.42
C ALA A 119 -8.18 16.65 0.78
N LEU A 120 -8.56 17.01 2.00
CA LEU A 120 -9.96 16.90 2.44
C LEU A 120 -10.89 17.86 1.70
N SER A 121 -10.38 18.90 1.07
CA SER A 121 -11.20 19.89 0.39
C SER A 121 -11.60 19.52 -1.04
N ASP A 122 -10.83 18.66 -1.72
CA ASP A 122 -11.03 18.40 -3.15
C ASP A 122 -10.96 16.92 -3.58
N PHE A 123 -10.44 16.02 -2.75
CA PHE A 123 -10.31 14.59 -3.10
C PHE A 123 -11.66 13.93 -3.44
N ARG A 124 -12.71 14.33 -2.73
CA ARG A 124 -14.06 13.84 -2.96
C ARG A 124 -14.52 14.13 -4.41
N GLU A 125 -14.41 15.36 -4.85
CA GLU A 125 -14.82 15.82 -6.19
C GLU A 125 -13.87 15.36 -7.28
N ARG A 126 -12.56 15.32 -7.00
CA ARG A 126 -11.54 14.94 -7.97
C ARG A 126 -11.47 13.45 -8.22
N PHE A 127 -11.81 12.63 -7.21
CA PHE A 127 -11.70 11.18 -7.31
C PHE A 127 -12.99 10.45 -6.97
N LEU A 128 -13.51 10.60 -5.75
CA LEU A 128 -14.59 9.74 -5.25
C LEU A 128 -15.89 9.90 -6.03
N MET A 129 -16.18 11.10 -6.55
CA MET A 129 -17.35 11.39 -7.38
C MET A 129 -17.12 11.20 -8.88
N ARG A 130 -15.92 10.74 -9.26
CA ARG A 130 -15.57 10.55 -10.68
C ARG A 130 -15.65 9.08 -11.06
N ASN A 131 -15.77 8.85 -12.36
CA ASN A 131 -15.65 7.51 -12.93
C ASN A 131 -14.21 7.30 -13.43
N ALA A 132 -13.35 6.75 -12.58
CA ALA A 132 -11.97 6.46 -12.97
C ALA A 132 -11.84 5.23 -13.89
N GLU A 133 -12.97 4.58 -14.21
CA GLU A 133 -13.04 3.50 -15.19
C GLU A 133 -13.49 3.98 -16.57
N GLU A 134 -13.72 5.27 -16.80
CA GLU A 134 -14.28 5.79 -18.05
C GLU A 134 -13.40 5.49 -19.27
N SER A 135 -12.10 5.40 -19.08
CA SER A 135 -11.12 5.07 -20.13
C SER A 135 -10.77 3.57 -20.18
N LEU A 136 -11.35 2.74 -19.31
CA LEU A 136 -11.05 1.32 -19.21
C LEU A 136 -12.04 0.47 -20.02
N SER A 137 -11.51 -0.54 -20.71
CA SER A 137 -12.33 -1.56 -21.33
C SER A 137 -12.89 -2.49 -20.26
N THR A 138 -14.18 -2.34 -19.95
CA THR A 138 -14.89 -3.19 -18.98
C THR A 138 -15.81 -4.20 -19.64
N THR A 139 -15.91 -4.17 -20.99
CA THR A 139 -16.80 -5.04 -21.78
C THR A 139 -16.04 -6.26 -22.28
N VAL A 140 -16.61 -7.44 -22.12
CA VAL A 140 -16.06 -8.68 -22.67
C VAL A 140 -16.36 -8.72 -24.16
N THR A 141 -15.33 -8.51 -24.99
CA THR A 141 -15.35 -8.64 -26.44
C THR A 141 -14.34 -9.71 -26.86
N PRO A 142 -14.43 -10.28 -28.09
CA PRO A 142 -13.40 -11.20 -28.57
C PRO A 142 -11.97 -10.61 -28.47
N ILE A 143 -11.83 -9.30 -28.68
CA ILE A 143 -10.55 -8.58 -28.59
C ILE A 143 -10.11 -8.49 -27.12
N SER A 144 -11.03 -8.22 -26.19
CA SER A 144 -10.67 -8.15 -24.76
C SER A 144 -10.28 -9.52 -24.20
N VAL A 145 -10.84 -10.61 -24.74
CA VAL A 145 -10.43 -11.98 -24.37
C VAL A 145 -8.99 -12.27 -24.85
N VAL A 146 -8.65 -11.87 -26.08
CA VAL A 146 -7.26 -12.01 -26.58
C VAL A 146 -6.30 -11.20 -25.73
N ARG A 147 -6.62 -9.93 -25.42
CA ARG A 147 -5.79 -9.08 -24.55
C ARG A 147 -5.64 -9.65 -23.13
N ALA A 148 -6.71 -10.21 -22.57
CA ALA A 148 -6.64 -10.88 -21.27
C ALA A 148 -5.68 -12.07 -21.30
N TYR A 149 -5.64 -12.83 -22.40
CA TYR A 149 -4.68 -13.91 -22.61
C TYR A 149 -3.24 -13.39 -22.77
N GLU A 150 -3.05 -12.20 -23.37
CA GLU A 150 -1.75 -11.55 -23.56
C GLU A 150 -1.25 -10.81 -22.30
N GLY A 151 -2.00 -10.78 -21.21
CA GLY A 151 -1.55 -10.24 -19.92
C GLY A 151 -2.46 -9.20 -19.27
N GLY A 152 -3.50 -8.70 -19.93
CA GLY A 152 -4.47 -7.79 -19.35
C GLY A 152 -5.39 -7.12 -20.38
N ILE A 153 -6.66 -6.94 -20.01
CA ILE A 153 -7.66 -6.29 -20.88
C ILE A 153 -7.28 -4.82 -21.13
N ASN A 154 -6.75 -4.15 -20.12
CA ASN A 154 -6.29 -2.78 -20.17
C ASN A 154 -4.76 -2.74 -20.06
N ASP A 155 -4.14 -1.84 -20.82
CA ASP A 155 -2.71 -1.60 -20.73
C ASP A 155 -2.32 -0.93 -19.39
N ALA A 156 -1.01 -0.90 -19.13
CA ALA A 156 -0.46 -0.31 -17.90
C ALA A 156 -0.35 1.23 -17.95
N GLN A 157 -0.91 1.92 -18.98
CA GLN A 157 -0.70 3.35 -19.17
C GLN A 157 -1.96 4.20 -18.99
N HIS A 158 -3.15 3.67 -19.29
CA HIS A 158 -4.37 4.46 -19.24
C HIS A 158 -4.75 4.90 -17.83
N PHE A 159 -4.72 3.97 -16.88
CA PHE A 159 -5.08 4.29 -15.49
C PHE A 159 -4.08 5.23 -14.81
N PRO A 160 -2.75 5.06 -14.93
CA PRO A 160 -1.79 6.05 -14.44
C PRO A 160 -2.01 7.45 -15.01
N ARG A 161 -2.28 7.58 -16.33
CA ARG A 161 -2.58 8.88 -16.94
C ARG A 161 -3.83 9.52 -16.35
N TRP A 162 -4.91 8.73 -16.21
CA TRP A 162 -6.14 9.24 -15.59
C TRP A 162 -5.89 9.75 -14.17
N LEU A 163 -5.12 9.01 -13.35
CA LEU A 163 -4.74 9.41 -12.01
C LEU A 163 -3.88 10.68 -12.04
N ASP A 164 -2.95 10.78 -12.96
CA ASP A 164 -2.09 11.94 -13.11
C ASP A 164 -2.87 13.19 -13.50
N ASP A 165 -3.70 13.10 -14.53
CA ASP A 165 -4.51 14.21 -15.04
C ASP A 165 -5.51 14.74 -14.01
N ASN A 166 -6.03 13.88 -13.14
CA ASN A 166 -7.09 14.26 -12.19
C ASN A 166 -6.59 14.54 -10.77
N LEU A 167 -5.48 13.90 -10.34
CA LEU A 167 -5.03 13.93 -8.95
C LEU A 167 -3.58 14.41 -8.79
N PHE A 168 -2.63 13.80 -9.52
CA PHE A 168 -1.21 13.94 -9.16
C PHE A 168 -0.48 14.99 -9.99
N HIS A 169 -0.95 15.34 -11.19
CA HIS A 169 -0.44 16.44 -12.04
C HIS A 169 1.09 16.44 -12.21
N GLY A 170 1.66 15.29 -12.55
CA GLY A 170 3.09 15.09 -12.73
C GLY A 170 3.89 14.91 -11.43
N ALA A 171 3.24 14.82 -10.28
CA ALA A 171 3.94 14.64 -9.01
C ALA A 171 4.68 13.30 -8.96
N THR A 172 5.89 13.33 -8.40
CA THR A 172 6.79 12.20 -8.23
C THR A 172 7.08 11.94 -6.74
N PHE A 173 7.78 10.88 -6.42
CA PHE A 173 8.19 10.63 -5.02
C PHE A 173 9.14 11.69 -4.45
N ARG A 174 9.65 12.62 -5.28
CA ARG A 174 10.42 13.77 -4.80
C ARG A 174 9.59 14.66 -3.87
N GLU A 175 8.30 14.83 -4.20
CA GLU A 175 7.34 15.61 -3.40
C GLU A 175 6.92 14.90 -2.10
N LEU A 176 7.14 13.57 -2.03
CA LEU A 176 6.96 12.76 -0.83
C LEU A 176 8.30 12.44 -0.13
N GLY A 177 9.34 13.24 -0.37
CA GLY A 177 10.68 13.04 0.14
C GLY A 177 10.78 13.00 1.66
N PRO A 178 11.98 12.73 2.21
CA PRO A 178 12.18 12.43 3.63
C PRO A 178 11.79 13.57 4.58
N GLU A 179 11.82 14.81 4.09
CA GLU A 179 11.39 16.01 4.85
C GLU A 179 9.86 16.16 4.90
N HIS A 180 9.13 15.36 4.12
CA HIS A 180 7.68 15.47 4.01
C HIS A 180 6.97 14.57 5.03
N ARG A 181 5.85 15.08 5.58
CA ARG A 181 4.96 14.32 6.46
C ARG A 181 3.54 14.34 5.93
N PRO A 182 2.82 13.23 6.07
CA PRO A 182 3.25 11.91 6.55
C PRO A 182 4.17 11.19 5.56
N ARG A 183 5.01 10.27 6.05
CA ARG A 183 5.71 9.32 5.18
C ARG A 183 4.69 8.40 4.52
N VAL A 184 4.82 8.16 3.22
CA VAL A 184 3.87 7.36 2.46
C VAL A 184 4.54 6.13 1.86
N TRP A 185 3.97 4.95 2.09
CA TRP A 185 4.29 3.74 1.38
C TRP A 185 3.12 3.31 0.49
N ILE A 186 3.42 3.05 -0.77
CA ILE A 186 2.52 2.44 -1.74
C ILE A 186 2.98 1.02 -1.94
N ASN A 187 2.05 0.06 -1.87
CA ASN A 187 2.38 -1.36 -1.87
C ASN A 187 1.77 -2.05 -3.09
N ALA A 188 2.60 -2.79 -3.83
CA ALA A 188 2.21 -3.67 -4.92
C ALA A 188 2.67 -5.11 -4.61
N SER A 189 2.30 -6.06 -5.47
CA SER A 189 2.73 -7.45 -5.38
C SER A 189 3.70 -7.77 -6.50
N ASP A 190 4.91 -8.20 -6.18
CA ASP A 190 5.79 -8.87 -7.13
C ASP A 190 5.28 -10.31 -7.33
N ILE A 191 4.73 -10.58 -8.50
CA ILE A 191 4.08 -11.84 -8.79
C ILE A 191 5.04 -12.99 -9.08
N TYR A 192 6.28 -12.69 -9.50
CA TYR A 192 7.29 -13.72 -9.70
C TYR A 192 7.85 -14.20 -8.37
N ASN A 193 8.27 -13.29 -7.51
CA ASN A 193 8.80 -13.60 -6.19
C ASN A 193 7.72 -13.90 -5.15
N ARG A 194 6.46 -13.54 -5.42
CA ARG A 194 5.31 -13.70 -4.48
C ARG A 194 5.56 -12.96 -3.17
N THR A 195 6.15 -11.78 -3.28
CA THR A 195 6.52 -10.93 -2.15
C THR A 195 5.87 -9.56 -2.27
N PRO A 196 5.69 -8.83 -1.16
CA PRO A 196 5.28 -7.44 -1.25
C PRO A 196 6.39 -6.62 -1.95
N PHE A 197 5.97 -5.68 -2.80
CA PHE A 197 6.83 -4.67 -3.38
C PHE A 197 6.42 -3.31 -2.82
N VAL A 198 7.26 -2.74 -1.98
CA VAL A 198 7.02 -1.43 -1.38
C VAL A 198 7.76 -0.37 -2.20
N PHE A 199 7.06 0.67 -2.66
CA PHE A 199 7.70 1.82 -3.28
C PHE A 199 8.42 2.64 -2.21
N SER A 200 9.65 2.26 -1.94
CA SER A 200 10.53 2.80 -0.90
C SER A 200 11.95 2.99 -1.42
N SER A 201 12.73 3.83 -0.75
CA SER A 201 14.15 4.04 -1.09
C SER A 201 14.96 2.75 -1.00
N GLU A 202 14.61 1.85 -0.06
CA GLU A 202 15.31 0.56 0.09
C GLU A 202 15.08 -0.35 -1.12
N THR A 203 13.83 -0.52 -1.54
CA THR A 203 13.49 -1.38 -2.68
C THR A 203 14.03 -0.81 -3.99
N PHE A 204 13.90 0.51 -4.19
CA PHE A 204 14.43 1.18 -5.39
C PHE A 204 15.96 1.22 -5.41
N GLY A 205 16.61 1.35 -4.25
CA GLY A 205 18.04 1.20 -4.13
C GLY A 205 18.52 -0.21 -4.49
N ALA A 206 17.75 -1.24 -4.13
CA ALA A 206 18.05 -2.62 -4.49
C ALA A 206 18.01 -2.87 -6.01
N ILE A 207 17.07 -2.25 -6.71
CA ILE A 207 16.95 -2.34 -8.19
C ILE A 207 17.77 -1.26 -8.92
N CYS A 208 18.56 -0.48 -8.19
CA CYS A 208 19.35 0.64 -8.73
C CYS A 208 18.53 1.64 -9.56
N SER A 209 17.33 1.93 -9.11
CA SER A 209 16.42 2.86 -9.74
C SER A 209 16.20 4.12 -8.88
N ASP A 210 15.96 5.25 -9.53
CA ASP A 210 15.68 6.53 -8.89
C ASP A 210 14.21 6.63 -8.49
N LEU A 211 13.93 6.40 -7.20
CA LEU A 211 12.58 6.56 -6.65
C LEU A 211 12.11 8.01 -6.74
N ALA A 212 12.99 8.99 -6.53
CA ALA A 212 12.59 10.39 -6.47
C ALA A 212 11.97 10.88 -7.79
N SER A 213 12.40 10.32 -8.93
CA SER A 213 11.81 10.65 -10.24
C SER A 213 10.63 9.78 -10.63
N TYR A 214 10.28 8.77 -9.83
CA TYR A 214 9.19 7.84 -10.18
C TYR A 214 7.82 8.50 -9.97
N PRO A 215 6.90 8.46 -10.97
CA PRO A 215 5.58 9.10 -10.85
C PRO A 215 4.71 8.42 -9.78
N ILE A 216 4.11 9.21 -8.90
CA ILE A 216 3.17 8.72 -7.89
C ILE A 216 1.99 7.99 -8.54
N ALA A 217 1.45 8.56 -9.62
CA ALA A 217 0.36 7.95 -10.39
C ALA A 217 0.68 6.52 -10.86
N SER A 218 1.92 6.28 -11.31
CA SER A 218 2.36 4.95 -11.76
C SER A 218 2.48 3.96 -10.61
N ALA A 219 2.96 4.39 -9.45
CA ALA A 219 3.03 3.54 -8.26
C ALA A 219 1.63 3.15 -7.75
N VAL A 220 0.71 4.13 -7.70
CA VAL A 220 -0.69 3.89 -7.32
C VAL A 220 -1.37 2.94 -8.30
N ALA A 221 -1.13 3.12 -9.59
CA ALA A 221 -1.69 2.23 -10.61
C ALA A 221 -1.11 0.80 -10.51
N ALA A 222 0.18 0.64 -10.22
CA ALA A 222 0.78 -0.67 -9.97
C ALA A 222 0.14 -1.36 -8.75
N SER A 223 -0.09 -0.58 -7.69
CA SER A 223 -0.78 -1.04 -6.47
C SER A 223 -2.23 -1.48 -6.73
N ALA A 224 -2.87 -0.94 -7.77
CA ALA A 224 -4.27 -1.20 -8.13
C ALA A 224 -4.44 -2.08 -9.38
N ALA A 225 -3.36 -2.66 -9.88
CA ALA A 225 -3.37 -3.48 -11.10
C ALA A 225 -3.96 -4.88 -10.84
N MET A 226 -5.29 -4.98 -10.76
CA MET A 226 -6.01 -6.25 -10.60
C MET A 226 -5.71 -7.21 -11.75
N PRO A 227 -5.42 -8.50 -11.44
CA PRO A 227 -5.16 -9.53 -12.44
C PRO A 227 -6.27 -9.59 -13.51
N VAL A 228 -5.90 -9.88 -14.74
CA VAL A 228 -6.80 -9.98 -15.92
C VAL A 228 -7.36 -8.62 -16.38
N ILE A 229 -7.73 -7.75 -15.44
CA ILE A 229 -8.28 -6.42 -15.78
C ILE A 229 -7.16 -5.50 -16.29
N PHE A 230 -6.02 -5.50 -15.62
CA PHE A 230 -4.86 -4.70 -15.99
C PHE A 230 -3.66 -5.56 -16.35
N ALA A 231 -2.88 -5.10 -17.31
CA ALA A 231 -1.56 -5.64 -17.56
C ALA A 231 -0.63 -5.32 -16.36
N PRO A 232 0.30 -6.22 -16.00
CA PRO A 232 1.27 -5.94 -14.95
C PRO A 232 2.09 -4.69 -15.23
N VAL A 233 2.32 -3.86 -14.22
CA VAL A 233 3.27 -2.76 -14.33
C VAL A 233 4.69 -3.33 -14.27
N VAL A 234 5.54 -2.93 -15.21
CA VAL A 234 6.89 -3.45 -15.34
C VAL A 234 7.90 -2.42 -14.84
N LEU A 235 8.82 -2.88 -13.98
CA LEU A 235 10.01 -2.13 -13.62
C LEU A 235 11.24 -2.83 -14.16
N GLN A 236 12.23 -2.05 -14.59
CA GLN A 236 13.54 -2.56 -14.98
C GLN A 236 14.47 -2.53 -13.76
N THR A 237 15.25 -3.59 -13.59
CA THR A 237 16.37 -3.60 -12.65
C THR A 237 17.63 -3.13 -13.38
N PHE A 238 18.37 -2.22 -12.76
CA PHE A 238 19.60 -1.67 -13.33
C PHE A 238 20.80 -2.24 -12.57
N SER A 239 20.95 -3.58 -12.59
CA SER A 239 21.99 -4.30 -11.84
C SER A 239 23.40 -3.97 -12.33
N ASP A 240 23.57 -3.75 -13.65
CA ASP A 240 24.86 -3.48 -14.26
C ASP A 240 25.42 -2.13 -13.78
N GLY A 241 26.63 -2.17 -13.19
CA GLY A 241 27.31 -0.97 -12.68
C GLY A 241 26.68 -0.36 -11.43
N CYS A 242 25.74 -1.04 -10.81
CA CYS A 242 25.08 -0.56 -9.60
C CYS A 242 26.00 -0.55 -8.38
N THR A 243 26.24 0.62 -7.81
CA THR A 243 27.10 0.83 -6.65
C THR A 243 26.33 0.97 -5.33
N ALA A 244 25.00 1.03 -5.36
CA ALA A 244 24.19 1.13 -4.16
C ALA A 244 24.44 -0.08 -3.24
N LYS A 245 24.69 0.17 -1.96
CA LYS A 245 24.96 -0.90 -1.00
C LYS A 245 23.67 -1.66 -0.65
N ILE A 246 23.71 -2.99 -0.76
CA ILE A 246 22.65 -3.85 -0.20
C ILE A 246 22.80 -3.86 1.33
N PRO A 247 21.71 -3.68 2.09
CA PRO A 247 21.76 -3.76 3.54
C PRO A 247 22.26 -5.13 4.04
N ASP A 248 23.12 -5.14 5.06
CA ASP A 248 23.74 -6.37 5.58
C ASP A 248 22.71 -7.37 6.15
N TRP A 249 21.50 -6.93 6.48
CA TRP A 249 20.43 -7.81 6.96
C TRP A 249 19.94 -8.79 5.89
N ILE A 250 20.07 -8.45 4.60
CA ILE A 250 19.67 -9.33 3.48
C ILE A 250 20.47 -10.65 3.54
N GLU A 251 21.79 -10.55 3.65
CA GLU A 251 22.63 -11.73 3.75
C GLU A 251 22.36 -12.53 5.03
N ARG A 252 22.21 -11.84 6.17
CA ARG A 252 21.84 -12.49 7.42
C ARG A 252 20.53 -13.26 7.30
N ALA A 253 19.47 -12.64 6.74
CA ALA A 253 18.16 -13.26 6.60
C ALA A 253 18.17 -14.51 5.71
N ARG A 254 19.01 -14.53 4.70
CA ARG A 254 19.16 -15.69 3.80
C ARG A 254 19.90 -16.86 4.44
N ASN A 255 20.91 -16.57 5.26
CA ASN A 255 21.81 -17.58 5.84
C ASN A 255 21.30 -18.13 7.21
N ASP A 256 20.42 -17.42 7.88
CA ASP A 256 19.87 -17.84 9.17
C ASP A 256 18.61 -18.69 8.98
N ALA A 257 18.70 -19.97 9.36
CA ALA A 257 17.59 -20.93 9.28
C ALA A 257 16.39 -20.56 10.16
N SER A 258 16.57 -19.70 11.17
CA SER A 258 15.51 -19.21 12.06
C SER A 258 14.74 -18.01 11.49
N THR A 259 15.20 -17.44 10.38
CA THR A 259 14.55 -16.31 9.73
C THR A 259 13.13 -16.67 9.28
N SER A 260 12.17 -15.77 9.55
CA SER A 260 10.79 -15.97 9.11
C SER A 260 10.70 -16.12 7.58
N PRO A 261 9.78 -16.97 7.06
CA PRO A 261 9.60 -17.16 5.62
C PRO A 261 9.34 -15.84 4.87
N MET A 262 8.62 -14.89 5.48
CA MET A 262 8.34 -13.58 4.91
C MET A 262 9.64 -12.79 4.68
N LEU A 263 10.47 -12.66 5.72
CA LEU A 263 11.72 -11.91 5.63
C LEU A 263 12.71 -12.58 4.67
N LYS A 264 12.79 -13.91 4.70
CA LYS A 264 13.65 -14.68 3.80
C LYS A 264 13.23 -14.53 2.35
N GLY A 265 11.93 -14.69 2.05
CA GLY A 265 11.39 -14.52 0.69
C GLY A 265 11.67 -13.13 0.13
N PHE A 266 11.52 -12.08 0.96
CA PHE A 266 11.84 -10.71 0.56
C PHE A 266 13.35 -10.52 0.32
N ALA A 267 14.20 -11.06 1.20
CA ALA A 267 15.66 -11.02 1.02
C ALA A 267 16.12 -11.75 -0.25
N ASP A 268 15.48 -12.88 -0.58
CA ASP A 268 15.75 -13.62 -1.82
C ASP A 268 15.31 -12.83 -3.05
N ALA A 269 14.17 -12.11 -3.00
CA ALA A 269 13.72 -11.23 -4.07
C ALA A 269 14.74 -10.10 -4.32
N ILE A 270 15.12 -9.37 -3.26
CA ILE A 270 16.14 -8.30 -3.34
C ILE A 270 17.44 -8.82 -3.96
N THR A 271 17.84 -10.04 -3.62
CA THR A 271 19.06 -10.65 -4.19
C THR A 271 18.91 -10.86 -5.70
N ARG A 272 17.77 -11.41 -6.16
CA ARG A 272 17.52 -11.64 -7.60
C ARG A 272 17.46 -10.33 -8.39
N TYR A 273 16.91 -9.26 -7.81
CA TYR A 273 16.96 -7.94 -8.45
C TYR A 273 18.39 -7.45 -8.63
N ARG A 274 19.26 -7.75 -7.65
CA ARG A 274 20.60 -7.21 -7.60
C ARG A 274 21.61 -8.00 -8.43
N ASP A 275 21.48 -9.32 -8.49
CA ASP A 275 22.42 -10.19 -9.23
C ASP A 275 22.10 -10.29 -10.73
N GLY A 276 21.07 -9.58 -11.21
CA GLY A 276 20.67 -9.54 -12.60
C GLY A 276 19.87 -10.75 -13.08
N SER A 277 19.55 -11.69 -12.19
CA SER A 277 18.74 -12.86 -12.55
C SER A 277 17.27 -12.52 -12.83
N GLU A 278 16.82 -11.34 -12.41
CA GLU A 278 15.51 -10.80 -12.70
C GLU A 278 15.60 -9.38 -13.30
N PRO A 279 15.80 -9.24 -14.61
CA PRO A 279 15.99 -7.94 -15.25
C PRO A 279 14.71 -7.09 -15.29
N TYR A 280 13.53 -7.70 -15.13
CA TYR A 280 12.25 -7.02 -15.13
C TYR A 280 11.32 -7.55 -14.05
N ILE A 281 10.88 -6.68 -13.16
CA ILE A 281 9.89 -7.00 -12.11
C ILE A 281 8.49 -6.76 -12.67
N LYS A 282 7.55 -7.68 -12.42
CA LYS A 282 6.14 -7.57 -12.83
C LYS A 282 5.28 -7.38 -11.59
N LEU A 283 4.65 -6.20 -11.52
CA LEU A 283 3.84 -5.79 -10.38
C LEU A 283 2.34 -5.90 -10.71
N LEU A 284 1.59 -6.48 -9.81
CA LEU A 284 0.13 -6.48 -9.79
C LEU A 284 -0.38 -5.88 -8.47
N ASP A 285 -1.72 -5.87 -8.31
CA ASP A 285 -2.42 -5.34 -7.14
C ASP A 285 -1.78 -5.83 -5.83
N GLY A 286 -1.48 -4.88 -4.95
CA GLY A 286 -0.83 -5.18 -3.67
C GLY A 286 -1.63 -6.12 -2.79
N GLY A 287 -2.95 -6.15 -2.96
CA GLY A 287 -3.84 -7.03 -2.21
C GLY A 287 -3.58 -8.51 -2.39
N LEU A 288 -2.95 -8.95 -3.48
CA LEU A 288 -2.63 -10.36 -3.70
C LEU A 288 -1.68 -10.93 -2.64
N VAL A 289 -0.74 -10.11 -2.15
CA VAL A 289 0.26 -10.52 -1.17
C VAL A 289 0.03 -9.87 0.19
N ASP A 290 -0.38 -8.59 0.23
CA ASP A 290 -0.59 -7.83 1.46
C ASP A 290 -1.65 -6.73 1.28
N ASN A 291 -2.91 -7.10 1.43
CA ASN A 291 -4.03 -6.18 1.20
C ASN A 291 -4.15 -5.05 2.24
N TYR A 292 -3.43 -5.14 3.35
CA TYR A 292 -3.40 -4.09 4.36
C TYR A 292 -2.18 -3.16 4.26
N GLY A 293 -1.18 -3.53 3.44
CA GLY A 293 0.06 -2.77 3.35
C GLY A 293 0.91 -2.78 4.62
N LEU A 294 0.89 -3.89 5.37
CA LEU A 294 1.58 -4.04 6.66
C LEU A 294 2.91 -4.76 6.55
N ALA A 295 3.11 -5.51 5.46
CA ALA A 295 4.29 -6.35 5.30
C ALA A 295 5.58 -5.52 5.27
N GLY A 296 5.57 -4.35 4.62
CA GLY A 296 6.72 -3.45 4.60
C GLY A 296 7.18 -3.06 6.01
N PHE A 297 6.24 -2.67 6.89
CA PHE A 297 6.55 -2.34 8.27
C PHE A 297 7.04 -3.56 9.06
N THR A 298 6.41 -4.71 8.87
CA THR A 298 6.80 -5.97 9.50
C THR A 298 8.23 -6.36 9.09
N ILE A 299 8.56 -6.28 7.80
CA ILE A 299 9.91 -6.54 7.27
C ILE A 299 10.92 -5.54 7.86
N ALA A 300 10.62 -4.25 7.87
CA ALA A 300 11.49 -3.23 8.43
C ALA A 300 11.80 -3.48 9.92
N ARG A 301 10.82 -4.00 10.69
CA ARG A 301 11.04 -4.39 12.09
C ARG A 301 11.85 -5.67 12.22
N LEU A 302 11.56 -6.70 11.44
CA LEU A 302 12.25 -7.99 11.50
C LEU A 302 13.71 -7.89 11.03
N SER A 303 14.01 -7.00 10.08
CA SER A 303 15.36 -6.73 9.59
C SER A 303 16.19 -5.83 10.51
N ALA A 304 15.53 -5.10 11.40
CA ALA A 304 16.17 -4.10 12.25
C ALA A 304 17.12 -4.72 13.30
N THR A 305 18.30 -4.13 13.44
CA THR A 305 19.28 -4.49 14.48
C THR A 305 19.07 -3.72 15.77
N ALA A 306 18.54 -2.50 15.69
CA ALA A 306 18.26 -1.68 16.84
C ALA A 306 16.87 -1.98 17.44
N PRO A 307 16.72 -2.16 18.75
CA PRO A 307 15.44 -2.48 19.38
C PRO A 307 14.39 -1.37 19.23
N TYR A 308 14.82 -0.16 18.93
CA TYR A 308 13.95 1.00 18.77
C TYR A 308 13.58 1.32 17.31
N ALA A 309 14.25 0.73 16.31
CA ALA A 309 13.90 1.02 14.91
C ALA A 309 12.43 0.66 14.58
N PRO A 310 11.76 1.41 13.71
CA PRO A 310 12.28 2.44 12.82
C PRO A 310 12.48 3.82 13.47
N LEU A 311 12.20 3.99 14.74
CA LEU A 311 12.48 5.23 15.46
C LEU A 311 13.99 5.43 15.64
N THR A 312 14.40 6.68 15.83
CA THR A 312 15.74 6.98 16.37
C THR A 312 15.79 6.74 17.86
N ALA A 313 16.99 6.61 18.42
CA ALA A 313 17.18 6.47 19.87
C ALA A 313 16.55 7.67 20.65
N LYS A 314 16.66 8.89 20.10
CA LYS A 314 16.10 10.10 20.69
C LYS A 314 14.56 10.09 20.67
N GLN A 315 13.95 9.71 19.55
CA GLN A 315 12.50 9.55 19.43
C GLN A 315 11.99 8.45 20.37
N ALA A 316 12.67 7.31 20.41
CA ALA A 316 12.31 6.16 21.24
C ALA A 316 12.34 6.47 22.75
N THR A 317 13.16 7.44 23.21
CA THR A 317 13.11 7.91 24.59
C THR A 317 11.95 8.83 24.90
N LYS A 318 11.49 9.60 23.89
CA LYS A 318 10.45 10.62 24.06
C LYS A 318 9.04 10.09 23.85
N ILE A 319 8.89 9.10 22.99
CA ILE A 319 7.58 8.55 22.63
C ILE A 319 6.88 7.95 23.87
N ARG A 320 5.60 8.26 24.02
CA ARG A 320 4.72 7.75 25.08
C ARG A 320 3.53 6.98 24.52
N ARG A 321 3.07 7.37 23.35
CA ARG A 321 1.90 6.77 22.70
C ARG A 321 2.19 6.44 21.25
N VAL A 322 1.77 5.26 20.84
CA VAL A 322 1.74 4.84 19.44
C VAL A 322 0.30 4.49 19.12
N LEU A 323 -0.29 5.16 18.15
CA LEU A 323 -1.56 4.79 17.54
C LEU A 323 -1.27 4.22 16.16
N PHE A 324 -1.65 2.97 15.92
CA PHE A 324 -1.58 2.37 14.59
C PHE A 324 -2.93 1.74 14.25
N LEU A 325 -3.61 2.28 13.23
CA LEU A 325 -4.90 1.78 12.79
C LEU A 325 -4.81 1.23 11.37
N VAL A 326 -5.35 0.03 11.18
CA VAL A 326 -5.59 -0.57 9.88
C VAL A 326 -7.02 -0.26 9.47
N ILE A 327 -7.18 0.48 8.38
CA ILE A 327 -8.47 0.91 7.85
C ILE A 327 -8.86 -0.07 6.76
N ASP A 328 -9.80 -0.94 7.09
CA ASP A 328 -10.21 -2.08 6.29
C ASP A 328 -11.55 -1.83 5.60
N GLY A 329 -11.50 -1.42 4.35
CA GLY A 329 -12.65 -1.29 3.45
C GLY A 329 -12.88 -2.55 2.60
N GLY A 330 -12.48 -3.73 3.06
CA GLY A 330 -12.59 -5.00 2.34
C GLY A 330 -14.01 -5.44 1.99
N VAL A 331 -14.14 -6.42 1.10
CA VAL A 331 -15.41 -7.07 0.73
C VAL A 331 -15.64 -8.30 1.60
N GLY A 332 -16.90 -8.59 1.85
CA GLY A 332 -17.32 -9.90 2.34
C GLY A 332 -17.37 -10.95 1.22
N PRO A 333 -17.63 -12.23 1.56
CA PRO A 333 -17.86 -13.26 0.58
C PRO A 333 -18.97 -12.85 -0.40
N SER A 334 -18.73 -12.99 -1.69
CA SER A 334 -19.66 -12.58 -2.75
C SER A 334 -19.62 -13.55 -3.93
N GLY A 335 -20.74 -13.65 -4.66
CA GLY A 335 -20.88 -14.49 -5.85
C GLY A 335 -22.24 -15.19 -5.89
N ALA A 336 -23.05 -14.90 -6.93
CA ALA A 336 -24.37 -15.53 -7.09
C ALA A 336 -24.30 -17.05 -7.29
N TRP A 337 -23.14 -17.55 -7.77
CA TRP A 337 -22.89 -18.98 -8.01
C TRP A 337 -22.97 -19.85 -6.75
N ILE A 338 -22.87 -19.26 -5.54
CA ILE A 338 -23.02 -20.04 -4.29
C ILE A 338 -24.42 -20.66 -4.12
N ALA A 339 -25.43 -20.08 -4.78
CA ALA A 339 -26.80 -20.55 -4.70
C ALA A 339 -27.15 -21.68 -5.72
N ALA A 340 -26.22 -22.00 -6.62
CA ALA A 340 -26.41 -22.98 -7.68
C ALA A 340 -25.49 -24.19 -7.48
N ALA A 341 -25.94 -25.37 -7.91
CA ALA A 341 -25.12 -26.57 -7.91
C ALA A 341 -24.08 -26.54 -9.07
N ASP A 342 -24.39 -25.76 -10.11
CA ASP A 342 -23.47 -25.52 -11.20
C ASP A 342 -22.33 -24.62 -10.71
N GLY A 343 -21.10 -24.93 -11.10
CA GLY A 343 -19.92 -24.18 -10.67
C GLY A 343 -19.87 -22.77 -11.25
N PRO A 344 -18.98 -21.90 -10.69
CA PRO A 344 -18.73 -20.59 -11.26
C PRO A 344 -18.12 -20.69 -12.66
N THR A 345 -18.36 -19.68 -13.50
CA THR A 345 -17.72 -19.52 -14.81
C THR A 345 -16.21 -19.31 -14.67
N ALA A 346 -15.44 -19.54 -15.74
CA ALA A 346 -13.99 -19.35 -15.69
C ALA A 346 -13.53 -17.95 -15.21
N PRO A 347 -14.14 -16.82 -15.63
CA PRO A 347 -13.82 -15.51 -15.06
C PRO A 347 -14.14 -15.42 -13.56
N GLU A 348 -15.26 -16.00 -13.11
CA GLU A 348 -15.63 -16.02 -11.69
C GLU A 348 -14.67 -16.85 -10.86
N ILE A 349 -14.14 -17.96 -11.39
CA ILE A 349 -13.11 -18.78 -10.74
C ILE A 349 -11.84 -17.96 -10.54
N VAL A 350 -11.37 -17.25 -11.57
CA VAL A 350 -10.17 -16.42 -11.48
C VAL A 350 -10.34 -15.31 -10.43
N MET A 351 -11.49 -14.64 -10.44
CA MET A 351 -11.79 -13.61 -9.43
C MET A 351 -11.92 -14.19 -8.02
N ALA A 352 -12.55 -15.35 -7.88
CA ALA A 352 -12.65 -16.04 -6.59
C ALA A 352 -11.27 -16.48 -6.06
N ALA A 353 -10.38 -16.95 -6.93
CA ALA A 353 -9.01 -17.28 -6.57
C ALA A 353 -8.22 -16.05 -6.11
N ALA A 354 -8.34 -14.91 -6.82
CA ALA A 354 -7.72 -13.64 -6.42
C ALA A 354 -8.27 -13.17 -5.05
N ASN A 355 -9.59 -13.17 -4.87
CA ASN A 355 -10.21 -12.81 -3.58
C ASN A 355 -9.77 -13.75 -2.44
N THR A 356 -9.63 -15.06 -2.72
CA THR A 356 -9.14 -16.04 -1.73
C THR A 356 -7.68 -15.72 -1.34
N ALA A 357 -6.83 -15.36 -2.29
CA ALA A 357 -5.47 -14.93 -2.01
C ALA A 357 -5.45 -13.65 -1.14
N ILE A 358 -6.26 -12.65 -1.49
CA ILE A 358 -6.43 -11.40 -0.74
C ILE A 358 -6.87 -11.70 0.70
N ASP A 359 -7.93 -12.47 0.90
CA ASP A 359 -8.44 -12.79 2.23
C ASP A 359 -7.44 -13.61 3.07
N SER A 360 -6.67 -14.50 2.44
CA SER A 360 -5.61 -15.23 3.10
C SER A 360 -4.48 -14.31 3.53
N SER A 361 -4.07 -13.39 2.65
CA SER A 361 -3.03 -12.41 2.94
C SER A 361 -3.43 -11.48 4.10
N VAL A 362 -4.69 -11.02 4.13
CA VAL A 362 -5.26 -10.19 5.19
C VAL A 362 -5.10 -10.84 6.57
N ARG A 363 -5.50 -12.11 6.69
CA ARG A 363 -5.39 -12.83 7.98
C ARG A 363 -3.95 -13.02 8.41
N ALA A 364 -3.07 -13.38 7.47
CA ALA A 364 -1.67 -13.64 7.75
C ALA A 364 -0.91 -12.35 8.10
N SER A 365 -1.08 -11.28 7.29
CA SER A 365 -0.35 -10.02 7.47
C SER A 365 -0.76 -9.30 8.75
N TYR A 366 -2.07 -9.28 9.08
CA TYR A 366 -2.53 -8.65 10.32
C TYR A 366 -2.00 -9.38 11.56
N THR A 367 -2.04 -10.71 11.58
CA THR A 367 -1.52 -11.50 12.71
C THR A 367 -0.02 -11.30 12.90
N ALA A 368 0.75 -11.30 11.80
CA ALA A 368 2.18 -11.06 11.84
C ALA A 368 2.51 -9.65 12.33
N PHE A 369 1.76 -8.66 11.86
CA PHE A 369 1.92 -7.26 12.24
C PHE A 369 1.59 -7.04 13.73
N ASP A 370 0.45 -7.51 14.21
CA ASP A 370 0.03 -7.36 15.61
C ASP A 370 1.06 -7.94 16.57
N ARG A 371 1.56 -9.14 16.26
CA ARG A 371 2.65 -9.76 16.99
C ARG A 371 3.92 -8.90 16.95
N THR A 372 4.31 -8.42 15.77
CA THR A 372 5.50 -7.57 15.59
C THR A 372 5.40 -6.28 16.41
N MET A 373 4.22 -5.65 16.44
CA MET A 373 3.97 -4.44 17.24
C MET A 373 4.08 -4.71 18.74
N SER A 374 3.56 -5.84 19.20
CA SER A 374 3.66 -6.26 20.61
C SER A 374 5.12 -6.52 21.02
N GLU A 375 5.85 -7.29 20.20
CA GLU A 375 7.27 -7.58 20.40
C GLU A 375 8.14 -6.29 20.39
N TRP A 376 7.80 -5.36 19.49
CA TRP A 376 8.48 -4.06 19.40
C TRP A 376 8.25 -3.21 20.65
N ARG A 377 7.01 -3.11 21.13
CA ARG A 377 6.71 -2.42 22.40
C ARG A 377 7.57 -2.97 23.53
N ASP A 378 7.63 -4.29 23.66
CA ASP A 378 8.39 -4.94 24.73
C ASP A 378 9.91 -4.73 24.58
N ALA A 379 10.41 -4.74 23.36
CA ALA A 379 11.81 -4.43 23.04
C ALA A 379 12.16 -2.96 23.39
N LEU A 380 11.26 -2.03 23.04
CA LEU A 380 11.41 -0.60 23.39
C LEU A 380 11.46 -0.40 24.91
N VAL A 381 10.55 -1.01 25.65
CA VAL A 381 10.51 -0.89 27.12
C VAL A 381 11.79 -1.47 27.71
N ARG A 382 12.24 -2.65 27.30
CA ARG A 382 13.50 -3.22 27.77
C ARG A 382 14.68 -2.31 27.49
N TRP A 383 14.80 -1.78 26.28
CA TRP A 383 15.87 -0.87 25.89
C TRP A 383 15.84 0.43 26.71
N ARG A 384 14.67 1.07 26.84
CA ARG A 384 14.48 2.30 27.63
C ARG A 384 14.88 2.10 29.08
N CYS A 385 14.47 0.99 29.68
CA CYS A 385 14.79 0.68 31.10
C CYS A 385 16.28 0.31 31.31
N GLY A 386 16.97 -0.10 30.24
CA GLY A 386 18.41 -0.37 30.25
C GLY A 386 19.31 0.86 30.02
N LEU A 387 18.72 2.05 29.73
CA LEU A 387 19.52 3.26 29.51
C LEU A 387 20.28 3.70 30.72
N SER A 388 21.58 3.94 30.53
CA SER A 388 22.44 4.54 31.58
C SER A 388 22.04 5.98 31.89
N MET A 389 22.45 6.50 33.06
CA MET A 389 22.24 7.92 33.41
C MET A 389 22.92 8.86 32.39
N SER A 390 24.03 8.45 31.80
CA SER A 390 24.72 9.20 30.74
C SER A 390 23.87 9.27 29.49
N ASP A 391 23.29 8.13 29.03
CA ASP A 391 22.44 8.09 27.84
C ASP A 391 21.15 8.87 28.04
N ARG A 392 20.53 8.77 29.22
CA ARG A 392 19.34 9.57 29.56
C ARG A 392 19.61 11.06 29.41
N ARG A 393 20.74 11.54 29.95
CA ARG A 393 21.16 12.94 29.76
C ARG A 393 21.43 13.29 28.32
N LYS A 394 22.12 12.41 27.55
CA LYS A 394 22.37 12.58 26.13
C LYS A 394 21.09 12.75 25.32
N TYR A 395 20.03 12.01 25.66
CA TYR A 395 18.74 12.09 24.96
C TYR A 395 17.79 13.15 25.55
N GLY A 396 18.22 13.93 26.55
CA GLY A 396 17.44 15.00 27.15
C GLY A 396 16.25 14.51 27.98
N VAL A 397 16.38 13.36 28.63
CA VAL A 397 15.34 12.74 29.46
C VAL A 397 15.36 13.33 30.85
N SER A 398 14.20 13.77 31.37
CA SER A 398 14.06 14.32 32.71
C SER A 398 14.11 13.25 33.81
N ASP A 399 14.40 13.64 35.06
CA ASP A 399 14.43 12.74 36.20
C ASP A 399 13.05 12.10 36.50
N ALA A 400 11.98 12.77 36.14
CA ALA A 400 10.60 12.26 36.26
C ALA A 400 10.19 11.27 35.18
N TRP A 401 11.08 11.00 34.21
CA TRP A 401 10.77 10.11 33.09
C TRP A 401 10.67 8.65 33.54
N SER A 402 9.63 7.97 33.06
CA SER A 402 9.46 6.54 33.27
C SER A 402 9.80 5.75 31.99
N CYS A 403 10.68 4.77 32.12
CA CYS A 403 11.01 3.88 31.00
C CYS A 403 9.82 3.01 30.54
N ARG A 404 8.79 2.86 31.39
CA ARG A 404 7.58 2.07 31.13
C ARG A 404 6.38 2.92 30.69
N ASP A 405 6.54 4.23 30.60
CA ASP A 405 5.50 5.16 30.15
C ASP A 405 5.39 5.12 28.62
N LEU A 406 4.93 3.98 28.11
CA LEU A 406 4.78 3.69 26.69
C LEU A 406 3.52 2.85 26.47
N LYS A 407 2.59 3.38 25.70
CA LYS A 407 1.33 2.72 25.37
C LYS A 407 1.20 2.56 23.86
N PHE A 408 0.87 1.34 23.42
CA PHE A 408 0.56 1.03 22.03
C PHE A 408 -0.94 0.79 21.88
N PHE A 409 -1.53 1.47 20.91
CA PHE A 409 -2.92 1.33 20.50
C PHE A 409 -2.91 0.82 19.07
N VAL A 410 -3.01 -0.48 18.90
CA VAL A 410 -3.02 -1.14 17.60
C VAL A 410 -4.39 -1.72 17.38
N GLY A 411 -5.03 -1.39 16.25
CA GLY A 411 -6.39 -1.83 16.01
C GLY A 411 -6.78 -1.81 14.53
N ARG A 412 -7.93 -2.40 14.24
CA ARG A 412 -8.54 -2.43 12.92
C ARG A 412 -9.86 -1.69 12.94
N VAL A 413 -10.04 -0.76 12.01
CA VAL A 413 -11.28 -0.04 11.74
C VAL A 413 -11.92 -0.65 10.51
N ASN A 414 -13.07 -1.27 10.64
CA ASN A 414 -13.77 -1.97 9.56
C ASN A 414 -15.30 -1.82 9.69
N PHE A 415 -16.03 -2.42 8.78
CA PHE A 415 -17.49 -2.34 8.76
C PHE A 415 -18.18 -3.06 9.94
N ASP A 416 -17.54 -4.06 10.56
CA ASP A 416 -18.13 -4.85 11.66
C ASP A 416 -18.54 -3.98 12.86
N GLN A 417 -17.83 -2.85 13.08
CA GLN A 417 -18.16 -1.90 14.15
C GLN A 417 -19.48 -1.16 13.95
N LEU A 418 -20.06 -1.21 12.74
CA LEU A 418 -21.28 -0.49 12.38
C LEU A 418 -22.55 -1.32 12.58
N GLY A 419 -22.40 -2.53 13.11
CA GLY A 419 -23.49 -3.50 13.25
C GLY A 419 -23.75 -4.31 11.98
N ARG A 420 -24.33 -5.50 12.16
CA ARG A 420 -24.42 -6.54 11.11
C ARG A 420 -25.11 -6.06 9.82
N GLN A 421 -26.22 -5.33 9.94
CA GLN A 421 -26.99 -4.91 8.76
C GLN A 421 -26.17 -3.95 7.90
N ARG A 422 -25.61 -2.88 8.48
CA ARG A 422 -24.81 -1.88 7.77
C ARG A 422 -23.48 -2.47 7.26
N ALA A 423 -22.88 -3.38 8.03
CA ALA A 423 -21.68 -4.09 7.61
C ALA A 423 -21.94 -4.95 6.35
N ASN A 424 -23.04 -5.68 6.31
CA ASN A 424 -23.41 -6.48 5.14
C ASN A 424 -23.67 -5.60 3.90
N GLU A 425 -24.38 -4.49 4.07
CA GLU A 425 -24.65 -3.53 2.99
C GLU A 425 -23.34 -2.99 2.41
N LEU A 426 -22.43 -2.49 3.24
CA LEU A 426 -21.16 -1.92 2.83
C LEU A 426 -20.22 -2.97 2.21
N SER A 427 -20.18 -4.18 2.76
CA SER A 427 -19.38 -5.30 2.24
C SER A 427 -19.89 -5.83 0.89
N SER A 428 -21.14 -5.57 0.53
CA SER A 428 -21.73 -5.97 -0.76
C SER A 428 -21.40 -5.01 -1.90
N ILE A 429 -20.86 -3.81 -1.61
CA ILE A 429 -20.49 -2.84 -2.63
C ILE A 429 -19.31 -3.39 -3.45
N PRO A 430 -19.42 -3.51 -4.78
CA PRO A 430 -18.36 -4.09 -5.61
C PRO A 430 -17.04 -3.33 -5.54
N THR A 431 -15.93 -4.06 -5.67
CA THR A 431 -14.59 -3.46 -5.83
C THR A 431 -14.42 -2.92 -7.23
N ARG A 432 -14.63 -1.61 -7.41
CA ARG A 432 -14.51 -0.87 -8.67
C ARG A 432 -13.96 0.52 -8.41
N PHE A 433 -13.48 1.20 -9.48
CA PHE A 433 -13.11 2.63 -9.43
C PHE A 433 -14.22 3.55 -9.92
N LYS A 434 -15.45 3.11 -9.72
CA LYS A 434 -16.68 3.83 -10.02
C LYS A 434 -17.72 3.48 -8.96
N MET A 435 -18.38 4.48 -8.42
CA MET A 435 -19.45 4.31 -7.42
C MET A 435 -20.50 5.40 -7.59
N ALA A 436 -21.76 5.11 -7.28
CA ALA A 436 -22.82 6.11 -7.30
C ALA A 436 -22.57 7.17 -6.20
N PRO A 437 -22.90 8.45 -6.45
CA PRO A 437 -22.64 9.52 -5.48
C PRO A 437 -23.23 9.26 -4.10
N GLU A 438 -24.44 8.72 -4.03
CA GLU A 438 -25.13 8.41 -2.77
C GLU A 438 -24.39 7.31 -2.00
N THR A 439 -23.84 6.33 -2.73
CA THR A 439 -23.04 5.25 -2.14
C THR A 439 -21.69 5.78 -1.65
N VAL A 440 -21.10 6.75 -2.35
CA VAL A 440 -19.85 7.41 -1.90
C VAL A 440 -20.06 8.06 -0.55
N GLU A 441 -21.15 8.85 -0.39
CA GLU A 441 -21.47 9.51 0.89
C GLU A 441 -21.73 8.49 2.01
N LEU A 442 -22.47 7.42 1.71
CA LEU A 442 -22.74 6.35 2.66
C LEU A 442 -21.42 5.74 3.20
N VAL A 443 -20.45 5.49 2.30
CA VAL A 443 -19.17 4.89 2.69
C VAL A 443 -18.27 5.88 3.43
N ILE A 444 -18.26 7.16 3.04
CA ILE A 444 -17.52 8.21 3.77
C ILE A 444 -18.06 8.32 5.21
N GLU A 445 -19.38 8.35 5.38
CA GLU A 445 -19.97 8.41 6.70
C GLU A 445 -19.70 7.15 7.51
N ALA A 446 -19.74 5.99 6.87
CA ALA A 446 -19.34 4.73 7.50
C ALA A 446 -17.90 4.78 8.06
N GLY A 447 -16.96 5.38 7.33
CA GLY A 447 -15.58 5.55 7.78
C GLY A 447 -15.47 6.43 9.03
N ARG A 448 -16.21 7.54 9.06
CA ARG A 448 -16.30 8.42 10.26
C ARG A 448 -16.84 7.67 11.47
N ASP A 449 -17.97 6.98 11.28
CA ASP A 449 -18.64 6.26 12.36
C ASP A 449 -17.81 5.12 12.89
N ALA A 450 -17.21 4.33 11.98
CA ALA A 450 -16.38 3.17 12.35
C ALA A 450 -15.18 3.57 13.21
N VAL A 451 -14.45 4.63 12.85
CA VAL A 451 -13.33 5.08 13.67
C VAL A 451 -13.79 5.67 14.99
N ARG A 452 -14.87 6.43 14.99
CA ARG A 452 -15.44 7.05 16.20
C ARG A 452 -15.89 6.00 17.22
N THR A 453 -16.45 4.88 16.78
CA THR A 453 -16.90 3.78 17.65
C THR A 453 -15.84 2.73 17.92
N ASN A 454 -14.66 2.85 17.31
CA ASN A 454 -13.59 1.86 17.43
C ASN A 454 -13.03 1.82 18.87
N PRO A 455 -12.99 0.66 19.54
CA PRO A 455 -12.54 0.58 20.93
C PRO A 455 -11.07 1.00 21.12
N THR A 456 -10.19 0.68 20.18
CA THR A 456 -8.77 1.06 20.23
C THR A 456 -8.61 2.57 20.13
N PHE A 457 -9.36 3.20 19.22
CA PHE A 457 -9.35 4.65 19.05
C PHE A 457 -9.90 5.36 20.29
N GLN A 458 -10.99 4.87 20.87
CA GLN A 458 -11.54 5.40 22.11
C GLN A 458 -10.58 5.26 23.31
N ALA A 459 -9.91 4.11 23.42
CA ALA A 459 -8.89 3.90 24.44
C ALA A 459 -7.68 4.84 24.28
N PHE A 460 -7.29 5.12 23.01
CA PHE A 460 -6.26 6.11 22.72
C PHE A 460 -6.68 7.53 23.14
N LEU A 461 -7.89 7.96 22.81
CA LEU A 461 -8.41 9.29 23.18
C LEU A 461 -8.57 9.47 24.71
N ALA A 462 -8.92 8.40 25.42
CA ALA A 462 -9.03 8.41 26.88
C ALA A 462 -7.67 8.38 27.61
N SER A 463 -6.58 8.10 26.87
CA SER A 463 -5.24 8.04 27.44
C SER A 463 -4.59 9.44 27.40
N PRO A 464 -4.14 9.98 28.55
CA PRO A 464 -3.47 11.26 28.64
C PRO A 464 -2.10 11.25 27.95
#